data_e7e613eedd11658c32e310723d65c590
#
_entry.id   e7e613eedd11658c32e310723d65c590
#
_cell.length_a   1.000
_cell.length_b   1.000
_cell.length_c   1.000
_cell.angle_alpha   90.00
_cell.angle_beta   90.00
_cell.angle_gamma   90.00
#
_symmetry.space_group_name_H-M   'P 1'
#
loop_
_entity.id
_entity.type
_entity.pdbx_description
1 polymer ?
#
loop_
_entity_poly.entity_id
_entity_poly.type
_entity_poly.pdbx_seq_one_letter_code
_entity_poly.pdbx_strand_id
1 'polypeptide(L)'
;MFDLSLSDSPFVKLRRAVIIGASALALISCGGGEIKTTAATSGASSAANSEYLIENDHVTGDPNAPVTVVEYASVACGACANWHNSVYPEFKKKFVDTGKVRYVFREYVTGVPEYADAGFMIALCADEDNYFKNIAFQFKRQAQIFKMGQEGQAREAYIGIAKSAGLSEDEFVSCMQNQELREQYRATMQTGIDLGVTGTPDFFINGEKHKVFKLEALEDIILPMLGEPIPDRSKDKETSE
;
A
#
# COMPACT_ATOMS: atom_id res chain seq x y z
N MET A 1 19.50 19.02 45.78
CA MET A 1 20.84 19.43 45.33
C MET A 1 21.46 18.25 44.60
N PHE A 2 21.20 18.19 43.28
CA PHE A 2 21.90 17.25 42.38
C PHE A 2 22.33 18.01 41.15
N ASP A 3 23.62 17.97 40.89
CA ASP A 3 24.38 18.74 39.91
C ASP A 3 24.20 18.14 38.51
N LEU A 4 23.83 18.95 37.51
CA LEU A 4 23.71 18.55 36.13
C LEU A 4 24.99 19.00 35.39
N SER A 5 25.92 18.08 35.28
CA SER A 5 27.13 18.23 34.46
C SER A 5 26.78 17.95 32.99
N LEU A 6 26.85 18.98 32.17
CA LEU A 6 26.78 18.94 30.70
C LEU A 6 28.11 18.43 30.15
N SER A 7 28.06 17.32 29.41
CA SER A 7 29.21 16.77 28.69
C SER A 7 29.13 17.13 27.20
N ASP A 8 30.19 17.77 26.73
CA ASP A 8 30.43 18.31 25.41
C ASP A 8 30.39 17.25 24.28
N SER A 9 29.72 17.56 23.19
CA SER A 9 29.82 16.85 21.92
C SER A 9 30.90 17.47 21.01
N PRO A 10 31.81 16.68 20.42
CA PRO A 10 32.80 17.20 19.51
C PRO A 10 32.27 17.46 18.10
N PHE A 11 32.47 18.68 17.63
CA PHE A 11 32.23 19.13 16.25
C PHE A 11 33.07 18.33 15.24
N VAL A 12 32.42 17.67 14.30
CA VAL A 12 33.07 17.10 13.10
C VAL A 12 33.24 18.20 12.05
N LYS A 13 34.50 18.59 11.82
CA LYS A 13 34.88 19.56 10.78
C LYS A 13 34.77 18.93 9.38
N LEU A 14 33.85 19.43 8.57
CA LEU A 14 33.70 19.09 7.15
C LEU A 14 34.80 19.79 6.33
N ARG A 15 35.77 19.03 5.82
CA ARG A 15 36.80 19.54 4.88
C ARG A 15 36.20 19.57 3.46
N ARG A 16 36.05 20.77 2.93
CA ARG A 16 35.79 21.01 1.49
C ARG A 16 37.07 20.73 0.70
N ALA A 17 37.03 19.73 -0.18
CA ALA A 17 38.02 19.56 -1.24
C ALA A 17 37.48 20.18 -2.53
N VAL A 18 38.14 21.25 -2.97
CA VAL A 18 37.92 21.88 -4.30
C VAL A 18 38.84 21.15 -5.25
N ILE A 19 38.29 20.49 -6.28
CA ILE A 19 39.05 19.94 -7.39
C ILE A 19 38.75 20.80 -8.63
N ILE A 20 39.73 21.60 -9.01
CA ILE A 20 39.79 22.33 -10.30
C ILE A 20 40.44 21.36 -11.30
N GLY A 21 39.71 20.95 -12.31
CA GLY A 21 40.21 20.09 -13.37
C GLY A 21 39.88 20.67 -14.76
N ALA A 22 40.88 20.93 -15.51
CA ALA A 22 41.00 21.73 -16.70
C ALA A 22 40.21 21.20 -17.89
N SER A 23 39.79 22.14 -18.75
CA SER A 23 39.19 21.99 -20.06
C SER A 23 40.12 21.28 -21.06
N ALA A 24 39.59 20.35 -21.84
CA ALA A 24 40.13 19.92 -23.11
C ALA A 24 39.05 20.01 -24.18
N LEU A 25 39.15 21.01 -25.06
CA LEU A 25 38.42 21.07 -26.35
C LEU A 25 39.00 20.02 -27.29
N ALA A 26 38.18 19.09 -27.73
CA ALA A 26 38.46 18.28 -28.92
C ALA A 26 37.38 18.56 -29.96
N LEU A 27 37.80 19.25 -31.04
CA LEU A 27 37.03 19.41 -32.26
C LEU A 27 37.12 18.09 -33.05
N ILE A 28 36.00 17.45 -33.35
CA ILE A 28 35.93 16.36 -34.32
C ILE A 28 34.82 16.67 -35.33
N SER A 29 35.28 16.70 -36.53
CA SER A 29 34.77 16.79 -37.88
C SER A 29 33.43 16.10 -38.17
N CYS A 30 32.65 16.73 -39.06
CA CYS A 30 31.44 16.24 -39.74
C CYS A 30 31.60 14.87 -40.40
N GLY A 31 30.66 13.97 -40.12
CA GLY A 31 30.39 12.78 -40.93
C GLY A 31 28.89 12.51 -40.83
N GLY A 32 28.17 12.69 -41.96
CA GLY A 32 26.73 12.46 -42.04
C GLY A 32 26.39 10.97 -41.87
N GLY A 33 25.58 10.68 -40.88
CA GLY A 33 24.95 9.38 -40.66
C GLY A 33 23.55 9.61 -40.13
N GLU A 34 22.55 9.14 -40.87
CA GLU A 34 21.14 9.16 -40.43
C GLU A 34 21.01 8.44 -39.07
N ILE A 35 20.77 9.21 -38.03
CA ILE A 35 20.41 8.63 -36.71
C ILE A 35 18.94 8.25 -36.78
N LYS A 36 18.68 6.96 -37.02
CA LYS A 36 17.36 6.38 -36.71
C LYS A 36 17.14 6.53 -35.19
N THR A 37 16.34 7.50 -34.84
CA THR A 37 15.85 7.68 -33.45
C THR A 37 14.90 6.53 -33.15
N THR A 38 15.43 5.43 -32.63
CA THR A 38 14.60 4.46 -31.89
C THR A 38 14.20 5.11 -30.58
N ALA A 39 12.93 5.49 -30.49
CA ALA A 39 12.34 5.98 -29.26
C ALA A 39 12.41 4.87 -28.20
N ALA A 40 13.35 5.01 -27.28
CA ALA A 40 13.39 4.23 -26.04
C ALA A 40 12.35 4.80 -25.07
N THR A 41 11.10 4.33 -25.17
CA THR A 41 9.98 4.74 -24.31
C THR A 41 9.70 3.65 -23.26
N SER A 42 10.71 3.04 -22.65
CA SER A 42 10.50 1.98 -21.64
C SER A 42 11.13 2.25 -20.29
N GLY A 43 11.80 3.39 -20.08
CA GLY A 43 12.52 3.66 -18.82
C GLY A 43 11.84 4.63 -17.85
N ALA A 44 10.85 5.40 -18.30
CA ALA A 44 10.24 6.44 -17.48
C ALA A 44 9.11 5.95 -16.57
N SER A 45 8.48 4.80 -16.88
CA SER A 45 7.31 4.31 -16.15
C SER A 45 7.65 3.68 -14.78
N SER A 46 8.76 2.93 -14.67
CA SER A 46 9.10 2.23 -13.43
C SER A 46 9.64 3.15 -12.32
N ALA A 47 10.36 4.22 -12.68
CA ALA A 47 10.88 5.18 -11.72
C ALA A 47 9.76 6.09 -11.16
N ALA A 48 8.80 6.51 -11.99
CA ALA A 48 7.66 7.33 -11.57
C ALA A 48 6.73 6.58 -10.59
N ASN A 49 6.59 5.26 -10.75
CA ASN A 49 5.69 4.46 -9.90
C ASN A 49 6.28 4.11 -8.53
N SER A 50 7.61 4.16 -8.33
CA SER A 50 8.22 3.98 -7.00
C SER A 50 8.03 5.20 -6.10
N GLU A 51 7.72 6.37 -6.65
CA GLU A 51 7.49 7.62 -5.91
C GLU A 51 6.33 7.51 -4.91
N TYR A 52 5.34 6.64 -5.17
CA TYR A 52 4.16 6.48 -4.31
C TYR A 52 4.31 5.39 -3.26
N LEU A 53 5.42 4.68 -3.25
CA LEU A 53 5.71 3.64 -2.27
C LEU A 53 6.47 4.21 -1.08
N ILE A 54 6.18 3.64 0.08
CA ILE A 54 6.97 3.84 1.30
C ILE A 54 7.69 2.54 1.67
N GLU A 55 8.67 2.64 2.55
CA GLU A 55 9.31 1.47 3.14
C GLU A 55 8.25 0.59 3.84
N ASN A 56 8.36 -0.71 3.67
CA ASN A 56 7.46 -1.72 4.22
C ASN A 56 6.02 -1.74 3.64
N ASP A 57 5.81 -1.15 2.47
CA ASP A 57 4.53 -1.32 1.78
C ASP A 57 4.28 -2.79 1.40
N HIS A 58 3.10 -3.28 1.71
CA HIS A 58 2.61 -4.57 1.22
C HIS A 58 2.00 -4.41 -0.17
N VAL A 59 2.61 -5.06 -1.15
CA VAL A 59 2.32 -4.87 -2.57
C VAL A 59 1.87 -6.18 -3.21
N THR A 60 0.87 -6.13 -4.08
CA THR A 60 0.48 -7.24 -4.96
C THR A 60 0.27 -6.75 -6.40
N GLY A 61 0.47 -7.64 -7.37
CA GLY A 61 0.47 -7.32 -8.79
C GLY A 61 1.88 -7.17 -9.36
N ASP A 62 1.96 -6.72 -10.61
CA ASP A 62 3.24 -6.50 -11.28
C ASP A 62 3.96 -5.27 -10.69
N PRO A 63 5.21 -5.40 -10.20
CA PRO A 63 5.97 -4.27 -9.69
C PRO A 63 6.22 -3.18 -10.75
N ASN A 64 6.11 -3.52 -12.05
CA ASN A 64 6.26 -2.60 -13.17
C ASN A 64 4.93 -2.11 -13.74
N ALA A 65 3.79 -2.41 -13.09
CA ALA A 65 2.49 -1.95 -13.54
C ALA A 65 2.46 -0.43 -13.75
N PRO A 66 1.83 0.06 -14.84
CA PRO A 66 1.80 1.50 -15.15
C PRO A 66 0.98 2.34 -14.18
N VAL A 67 0.07 1.72 -13.42
CA VAL A 67 -0.76 2.39 -12.42
C VAL A 67 -0.50 1.80 -11.03
N THR A 68 -0.35 2.66 -10.03
CA THR A 68 -0.31 2.29 -8.61
C THR A 68 -1.59 2.71 -7.93
N VAL A 69 -2.25 1.77 -7.26
CA VAL A 69 -3.41 2.03 -6.40
C VAL A 69 -3.04 1.72 -4.96
N VAL A 70 -3.03 2.75 -4.12
CA VAL A 70 -2.81 2.63 -2.68
C VAL A 70 -4.16 2.74 -1.98
N GLU A 71 -4.49 1.76 -1.15
CA GLU A 71 -5.66 1.77 -0.28
C GLU A 71 -5.24 1.91 1.17
N TYR A 72 -5.69 2.95 1.85
CA TYR A 72 -5.66 3.03 3.31
C TYR A 72 -6.95 2.40 3.85
N ALA A 73 -6.82 1.30 4.59
CA ALA A 73 -7.96 0.51 5.04
C ALA A 73 -7.76 -0.07 6.44
N SER A 74 -8.86 -0.50 7.05
CA SER A 74 -8.85 -1.18 8.34
C SER A 74 -9.60 -2.50 8.28
N VAL A 75 -9.00 -3.55 8.80
CA VAL A 75 -9.67 -4.85 8.97
C VAL A 75 -10.84 -4.79 9.95
N ALA A 76 -10.94 -3.73 10.75
CA ALA A 76 -12.06 -3.47 11.66
C ALA A 76 -13.10 -2.48 11.08
N CYS A 77 -12.95 -2.04 9.81
CA CYS A 77 -13.87 -1.12 9.14
C CYS A 77 -14.91 -1.90 8.31
N GLY A 78 -16.19 -1.69 8.56
CA GLY A 78 -17.27 -2.36 7.82
C GLY A 78 -17.32 -1.97 6.35
N ALA A 79 -17.06 -0.70 6.01
CA ALA A 79 -17.01 -0.24 4.61
C ALA A 79 -15.85 -0.89 3.84
N CYS A 80 -14.68 -1.07 4.49
CA CYS A 80 -13.54 -1.79 3.90
C CYS A 80 -13.89 -3.25 3.65
N ALA A 81 -14.49 -3.93 4.63
CA ALA A 81 -14.93 -5.33 4.46
C ALA A 81 -15.95 -5.46 3.32
N ASN A 82 -16.89 -4.51 3.19
CA ASN A 82 -17.85 -4.51 2.09
C ASN A 82 -17.13 -4.35 0.74
N TRP A 83 -16.19 -3.41 0.62
CA TRP A 83 -15.44 -3.20 -0.61
C TRP A 83 -14.59 -4.42 -0.98
N HIS A 84 -13.86 -4.98 -0.02
CA HIS A 84 -13.02 -6.17 -0.22
C HIS A 84 -13.81 -7.43 -0.57
N ASN A 85 -15.04 -7.55 -0.08
CA ASN A 85 -15.88 -8.73 -0.37
C ASN A 85 -16.69 -8.60 -1.68
N SER A 86 -17.00 -7.38 -2.13
CA SER A 86 -17.91 -7.15 -3.25
C SER A 86 -17.25 -6.51 -4.49
N VAL A 87 -16.20 -5.71 -4.32
CA VAL A 87 -15.58 -4.95 -5.43
C VAL A 87 -14.16 -5.45 -5.74
N TYR A 88 -13.34 -5.64 -4.71
CA TYR A 88 -11.93 -6.02 -4.86
C TYR A 88 -11.71 -7.29 -5.70
N PRO A 89 -12.52 -8.36 -5.62
CA PRO A 89 -12.29 -9.55 -6.44
C PRO A 89 -12.30 -9.27 -7.95
N GLU A 90 -13.26 -8.50 -8.43
CA GLU A 90 -13.34 -8.11 -9.84
C GLU A 90 -12.28 -7.07 -10.22
N PHE A 91 -12.02 -6.10 -9.33
CA PHE A 91 -10.93 -5.15 -9.49
C PHE A 91 -9.58 -5.87 -9.62
N LYS A 92 -9.29 -6.80 -8.70
CA LYS A 92 -8.07 -7.60 -8.74
C LYS A 92 -7.94 -8.38 -10.03
N LYS A 93 -8.96 -9.11 -10.42
CA LYS A 93 -9.00 -9.90 -11.66
C LYS A 93 -8.78 -9.04 -12.90
N LYS A 94 -9.39 -7.85 -12.95
CA LYS A 94 -9.35 -6.97 -14.12
C LYS A 94 -8.03 -6.20 -14.25
N PHE A 95 -7.46 -5.76 -13.15
CA PHE A 95 -6.34 -4.82 -13.16
C PHE A 95 -5.06 -5.38 -12.54
N VAL A 96 -5.14 -6.04 -11.39
CA VAL A 96 -3.95 -6.51 -10.67
C VAL A 96 -3.40 -7.78 -11.30
N ASP A 97 -4.25 -8.78 -11.53
CA ASP A 97 -3.85 -10.08 -12.11
C ASP A 97 -3.44 -9.96 -13.59
N THR A 98 -3.80 -8.85 -14.24
CA THR A 98 -3.41 -8.56 -15.64
C THR A 98 -2.17 -7.69 -15.75
N GLY A 99 -1.52 -7.32 -14.63
CA GLY A 99 -0.33 -6.50 -14.61
C GLY A 99 -0.56 -5.02 -14.93
N LYS A 100 -1.82 -4.57 -14.97
CA LYS A 100 -2.19 -3.17 -15.25
C LYS A 100 -2.05 -2.27 -14.03
N VAL A 101 -2.26 -2.84 -12.84
CA VAL A 101 -2.23 -2.14 -11.56
C VAL A 101 -1.32 -2.88 -10.59
N ARG A 102 -0.45 -2.14 -9.94
CA ARG A 102 0.19 -2.50 -8.70
C ARG A 102 -0.68 -2.00 -7.55
N TYR A 103 -1.14 -2.91 -6.72
CA TYR A 103 -2.00 -2.59 -5.60
C TYR A 103 -1.23 -2.65 -4.30
N VAL A 104 -1.42 -1.62 -3.46
CA VAL A 104 -0.78 -1.45 -2.15
C VAL A 104 -1.85 -1.33 -1.09
N PHE A 105 -1.73 -2.13 -0.04
CA PHE A 105 -2.58 -2.03 1.15
C PHE A 105 -1.79 -1.37 2.28
N ARG A 106 -2.36 -0.31 2.87
CA ARG A 106 -1.77 0.39 4.03
C ARG A 106 -2.70 0.34 5.21
N GLU A 107 -2.18 -0.12 6.31
CA GLU A 107 -2.88 -0.20 7.59
C GLU A 107 -3.28 1.19 8.07
N TYR A 108 -4.58 1.37 8.35
CA TYR A 108 -5.11 2.61 8.90
C TYR A 108 -6.20 2.30 9.93
N VAL A 109 -5.91 2.54 11.21
CA VAL A 109 -6.81 2.15 12.30
C VAL A 109 -8.09 2.96 12.27
N THR A 110 -9.21 2.28 11.99
CA THR A 110 -10.59 2.77 12.11
C THR A 110 -11.49 1.65 12.61
N GLY A 111 -12.70 1.97 13.01
CA GLY A 111 -13.64 1.00 13.60
C GLY A 111 -13.31 0.76 15.08
N VAL A 112 -13.16 -0.50 15.48
CA VAL A 112 -12.76 -0.88 16.84
C VAL A 112 -11.23 -0.98 16.89
N PRO A 113 -10.52 -0.04 17.57
CA PRO A 113 -9.08 0.07 17.50
C PRO A 113 -8.34 -1.20 17.92
N GLU A 114 -8.80 -1.88 18.97
CA GLU A 114 -8.19 -3.10 19.49
C GLU A 114 -8.29 -4.24 18.47
N TYR A 115 -9.38 -4.30 17.71
CA TYR A 115 -9.59 -5.30 16.67
C TYR A 115 -8.73 -5.00 15.43
N ALA A 116 -8.61 -3.74 15.06
CA ALA A 116 -7.72 -3.32 13.99
C ALA A 116 -6.27 -3.65 14.32
N ASP A 117 -5.81 -3.26 15.52
CA ASP A 117 -4.45 -3.51 16.00
C ASP A 117 -4.11 -5.01 15.99
N ALA A 118 -4.95 -5.84 16.62
CA ALA A 118 -4.73 -7.29 16.65
C ALA A 118 -4.72 -7.91 15.23
N GLY A 119 -5.63 -7.47 14.37
CA GLY A 119 -5.70 -7.95 13.00
C GLY A 119 -4.48 -7.59 12.17
N PHE A 120 -4.01 -6.36 12.26
CA PHE A 120 -2.79 -5.91 11.57
C PHE A 120 -1.55 -6.64 12.08
N MET A 121 -1.40 -6.75 13.40
CA MET A 121 -0.27 -7.48 13.98
C MET A 121 -0.19 -8.91 13.44
N ILE A 122 -1.31 -9.64 13.35
CA ILE A 122 -1.33 -10.99 12.80
C ILE A 122 -0.93 -11.00 11.32
N ALA A 123 -1.45 -10.06 10.53
CA ALA A 123 -1.11 -9.98 9.11
C ALA A 123 0.38 -9.69 8.90
N LEU A 124 0.95 -8.79 9.70
CA LEU A 124 2.38 -8.43 9.66
C LEU A 124 3.30 -9.55 10.16
N CYS A 125 2.83 -10.42 11.05
CA CYS A 125 3.58 -11.59 11.51
C CYS A 125 3.46 -12.80 10.58
N ALA A 126 2.52 -12.77 9.63
CA ALA A 126 2.42 -13.80 8.61
C ALA A 126 3.58 -13.69 7.62
N ASP A 127 3.87 -14.79 6.92
CA ASP A 127 4.79 -14.74 5.78
C ASP A 127 4.28 -13.76 4.73
N GLU A 128 5.19 -13.17 3.97
CA GLU A 128 4.85 -12.21 2.90
C GLU A 128 3.78 -12.77 1.94
N ASP A 129 3.90 -14.04 1.56
CA ASP A 129 2.92 -14.76 0.73
C ASP A 129 1.53 -14.89 1.39
N ASN A 130 1.45 -14.78 2.70
CA ASN A 130 0.22 -14.96 3.48
C ASN A 130 -0.39 -13.63 3.95
N TYR A 131 0.32 -12.50 3.84
CA TYR A 131 -0.20 -11.20 4.25
C TYR A 131 -1.55 -10.88 3.63
N PHE A 132 -1.64 -10.81 2.29
CA PHE A 132 -2.90 -10.49 1.59
C PHE A 132 -3.98 -11.56 1.78
N LYS A 133 -3.59 -12.83 1.91
CA LYS A 133 -4.54 -13.92 2.22
C LYS A 133 -5.16 -13.73 3.60
N ASN A 134 -4.34 -13.31 4.58
CA ASN A 134 -4.80 -13.04 5.94
C ASN A 134 -5.72 -11.81 5.99
N ILE A 135 -5.35 -10.71 5.33
CA ILE A 135 -6.20 -9.51 5.20
C ILE A 135 -7.57 -9.88 4.59
N ALA A 136 -7.58 -10.63 3.48
CA ALA A 136 -8.81 -11.09 2.83
C ALA A 136 -9.66 -12.01 3.74
N PHE A 137 -9.00 -12.92 4.47
CA PHE A 137 -9.67 -13.78 5.45
C PHE A 137 -10.36 -12.98 6.55
N GLN A 138 -9.70 -11.97 7.09
CA GLN A 138 -10.25 -11.09 8.13
C GLN A 138 -11.47 -10.32 7.61
N PHE A 139 -11.40 -9.71 6.43
CA PHE A 139 -12.55 -9.03 5.82
C PHE A 139 -13.73 -9.97 5.60
N LYS A 140 -13.47 -11.17 5.11
CA LYS A 140 -14.52 -12.18 4.90
C LYS A 140 -15.18 -12.63 6.21
N ARG A 141 -14.45 -12.62 7.31
CA ARG A 141 -14.90 -13.10 8.63
C ARG A 141 -15.24 -11.96 9.60
N GLN A 142 -15.15 -10.70 9.18
CA GLN A 142 -15.26 -9.54 10.08
C GLN A 142 -16.51 -9.59 10.97
N ALA A 143 -17.67 -9.87 10.39
CA ALA A 143 -18.93 -9.96 11.16
C ALA A 143 -18.89 -11.07 12.23
N GLN A 144 -18.27 -12.21 11.91
CA GLN A 144 -18.10 -13.30 12.87
C GLN A 144 -17.11 -12.94 13.97
N ILE A 145 -15.99 -12.29 13.63
CA ILE A 145 -14.98 -11.81 14.59
C ILE A 145 -15.64 -10.85 15.60
N PHE A 146 -16.41 -9.90 15.09
CA PHE A 146 -17.12 -8.92 15.93
C PHE A 146 -18.16 -9.58 16.84
N LYS A 147 -18.92 -10.53 16.31
CA LYS A 147 -19.88 -11.31 17.12
C LYS A 147 -19.17 -12.05 18.26
N MET A 148 -18.09 -12.78 17.96
CA MET A 148 -17.29 -13.47 18.98
C MET A 148 -16.74 -12.50 20.03
N GLY A 149 -16.30 -11.31 19.59
CA GLY A 149 -15.83 -10.27 20.51
C GLY A 149 -16.92 -9.76 21.46
N GLN A 150 -18.14 -9.57 20.98
CA GLN A 150 -19.30 -9.18 21.80
C GLN A 150 -19.69 -10.28 22.79
N GLU A 151 -19.41 -11.54 22.46
CA GLU A 151 -19.64 -12.70 23.32
C GLU A 151 -18.47 -12.95 24.30
N GLY A 152 -17.46 -12.05 24.36
CA GLY A 152 -16.29 -12.18 25.23
C GLY A 152 -15.22 -13.14 24.71
N GLN A 153 -15.30 -13.57 23.45
CA GLN A 153 -14.43 -14.56 22.80
C GLN A 153 -13.48 -13.90 21.79
N ALA A 154 -13.10 -12.64 22.01
CA ALA A 154 -12.21 -11.93 21.10
C ALA A 154 -10.85 -12.62 20.93
N ARG A 155 -10.25 -13.09 22.06
CA ARG A 155 -8.96 -13.78 22.01
C ARG A 155 -9.00 -15.04 21.14
N GLU A 156 -10.06 -15.85 21.30
CA GLU A 156 -10.28 -17.09 20.55
C GLU A 156 -10.46 -16.80 19.04
N ALA A 157 -11.17 -15.71 18.70
CA ALA A 157 -11.33 -15.26 17.33
C ALA A 157 -9.96 -14.94 16.68
N TYR A 158 -9.12 -14.17 17.39
CA TYR A 158 -7.80 -13.76 16.86
C TYR A 158 -6.79 -14.91 16.85
N ILE A 159 -6.84 -15.86 17.79
CA ILE A 159 -6.08 -17.12 17.70
C ILE A 159 -6.51 -17.90 16.44
N GLY A 160 -7.80 -17.94 16.13
CA GLY A 160 -8.29 -18.55 14.89
C GLY A 160 -7.74 -17.89 13.62
N ILE A 161 -7.67 -16.55 13.61
CA ILE A 161 -7.06 -15.79 12.52
C ILE A 161 -5.57 -16.10 12.41
N ALA A 162 -4.83 -16.10 13.53
CA ALA A 162 -3.41 -16.41 13.57
C ALA A 162 -3.11 -17.82 13.02
N LYS A 163 -3.90 -18.82 13.43
CA LYS A 163 -3.81 -20.19 12.89
C LYS A 163 -4.05 -20.24 11.38
N SER A 164 -5.00 -19.44 10.86
CA SER A 164 -5.23 -19.35 9.42
C SER A 164 -4.10 -18.68 8.66
N ALA A 165 -3.27 -17.90 9.34
CA ALA A 165 -2.04 -17.28 8.82
C ALA A 165 -0.79 -18.19 8.97
N GLY A 166 -0.96 -19.40 9.52
CA GLY A 166 0.14 -20.33 9.76
C GLY A 166 0.86 -20.15 11.09
N LEU A 167 0.37 -19.26 11.98
CA LEU A 167 0.98 -19.00 13.27
C LEU A 167 0.43 -19.97 14.34
N SER A 168 1.33 -20.49 15.16
CA SER A 168 0.98 -21.16 16.43
C SER A 168 0.45 -20.16 17.45
N GLU A 169 -0.10 -20.67 18.57
CA GLU A 169 -0.58 -19.79 19.65
C GLU A 169 0.57 -19.04 20.34
N ASP A 170 1.75 -19.67 20.49
CA ASP A 170 2.93 -19.02 21.07
C ASP A 170 3.48 -17.92 20.15
N GLU A 171 3.48 -18.15 18.83
CA GLU A 171 3.84 -17.15 17.84
C GLU A 171 2.82 -15.99 17.81
N PHE A 172 1.52 -16.28 17.96
CA PHE A 172 0.50 -15.24 18.13
C PHE A 172 0.79 -14.36 19.35
N VAL A 173 1.10 -14.96 20.51
CA VAL A 173 1.42 -14.19 21.73
C VAL A 173 2.67 -13.33 21.52
N SER A 174 3.72 -13.91 20.92
CA SER A 174 4.95 -13.19 20.59
C SER A 174 4.72 -12.05 19.62
N CYS A 175 3.87 -12.27 18.61
CA CYS A 175 3.45 -11.29 17.64
C CYS A 175 2.75 -10.09 18.30
N MET A 176 1.77 -10.35 19.17
CA MET A 176 1.05 -9.29 19.90
C MET A 176 1.98 -8.43 20.78
N GLN A 177 3.15 -8.92 21.15
CA GLN A 177 4.14 -8.22 21.95
C GLN A 177 5.22 -7.51 21.12
N ASN A 178 5.24 -7.72 19.81
CA ASN A 178 6.26 -7.14 18.92
C ASN A 178 6.02 -5.64 18.72
N GLN A 179 6.81 -4.82 19.45
CA GLN A 179 6.71 -3.36 19.40
C GLN A 179 7.25 -2.78 18.09
N GLU A 180 8.25 -3.40 17.49
CA GLU A 180 8.84 -2.94 16.22
C GLU A 180 7.82 -2.99 15.09
N LEU A 181 7.12 -4.12 14.90
CA LEU A 181 6.03 -4.24 13.93
C LEU A 181 4.89 -3.25 14.22
N ARG A 182 4.57 -3.03 15.50
CA ARG A 182 3.55 -2.07 15.89
C ARG A 182 3.93 -0.63 15.55
N GLU A 183 5.20 -0.27 15.72
CA GLU A 183 5.73 1.03 15.32
C GLU A 183 5.75 1.18 13.80
N GLN A 184 6.09 0.11 13.08
CA GLN A 184 6.10 0.07 11.63
C GLN A 184 4.71 0.43 11.05
N TYR A 185 3.65 -0.30 11.43
CA TYR A 185 2.33 0.01 10.87
C TYR A 185 1.78 1.37 11.34
N ARG A 186 2.16 1.83 12.53
CA ARG A 186 1.83 3.18 12.99
C ARG A 186 2.50 4.26 12.15
N ALA A 187 3.74 4.05 11.73
CA ALA A 187 4.42 4.93 10.80
C ALA A 187 3.70 4.95 9.44
N THR A 188 3.29 3.79 8.93
CA THR A 188 2.43 3.69 7.74
C THR A 188 1.13 4.47 7.91
N MET A 189 0.43 4.31 9.03
CA MET A 189 -0.79 5.07 9.34
C MET A 189 -0.53 6.58 9.38
N GLN A 190 0.62 7.02 9.91
CA GLN A 190 0.98 8.45 9.97
C GLN A 190 1.08 9.05 8.57
N THR A 191 1.60 8.32 7.58
CA THR A 191 1.62 8.81 6.19
C THR A 191 0.22 9.08 5.65
N GLY A 192 -0.77 8.27 6.02
CA GLY A 192 -2.16 8.52 5.67
C GLY A 192 -2.72 9.78 6.32
N ILE A 193 -2.40 10.02 7.60
CA ILE A 193 -2.78 11.25 8.32
C ILE A 193 -2.20 12.47 7.60
N ASP A 194 -0.92 12.44 7.25
CA ASP A 194 -0.22 13.53 6.57
C ASP A 194 -0.79 13.81 5.16
N LEU A 195 -1.29 12.76 4.48
CA LEU A 195 -1.99 12.85 3.20
C LEU A 195 -3.49 13.19 3.33
N GLY A 196 -3.96 13.46 4.55
CA GLY A 196 -5.35 13.87 4.80
C GLY A 196 -6.37 12.73 4.70
N VAL A 197 -5.97 11.49 4.99
CA VAL A 197 -6.92 10.37 5.17
C VAL A 197 -7.74 10.63 6.42
N THR A 198 -9.06 10.71 6.29
CA THR A 198 -10.00 10.99 7.40
C THR A 198 -10.97 9.84 7.67
N GLY A 199 -10.85 8.76 6.93
CA GLY A 199 -11.69 7.57 7.05
C GLY A 199 -11.24 6.49 6.08
N THR A 200 -11.83 5.30 6.18
CA THR A 200 -11.47 4.13 5.37
C THR A 200 -12.69 3.48 4.72
N PRO A 201 -12.53 2.85 3.54
CA PRO A 201 -11.32 2.88 2.73
C PRO A 201 -11.10 4.26 2.10
N ASP A 202 -9.83 4.63 1.85
CA ASP A 202 -9.45 5.84 1.11
C ASP A 202 -8.39 5.45 0.06
N PHE A 203 -8.54 5.93 -1.18
CA PHE A 203 -7.73 5.49 -2.31
C PHE A 203 -6.86 6.61 -2.86
N PHE A 204 -5.63 6.25 -3.21
CA PHE A 204 -4.72 7.10 -3.96
C PHE A 204 -4.33 6.36 -5.25
N ILE A 205 -4.59 6.95 -6.40
CA ILE A 205 -4.27 6.40 -7.71
C ILE A 205 -3.18 7.27 -8.32
N ASN A 206 -1.99 6.70 -8.53
CA ASN A 206 -0.79 7.44 -8.94
C ASN A 206 -0.59 8.72 -8.10
N GLY A 207 -0.76 8.60 -6.77
CA GLY A 207 -0.56 9.68 -5.80
C GLY A 207 -1.73 10.66 -5.65
N GLU A 208 -2.73 10.64 -6.53
CA GLU A 208 -3.92 11.47 -6.40
C GLU A 208 -5.00 10.79 -5.58
N LYS A 209 -5.57 11.53 -4.63
CA LYS A 209 -6.62 11.05 -3.72
C LYS A 209 -7.98 10.98 -4.42
N HIS A 210 -8.65 9.83 -4.35
CA HIS A 210 -9.96 9.59 -4.95
C HIS A 210 -10.93 8.96 -3.96
N LYS A 211 -12.14 9.53 -3.84
CA LYS A 211 -13.24 8.94 -3.05
C LYS A 211 -14.10 8.04 -3.95
N VAL A 212 -13.59 6.88 -4.27
CA VAL A 212 -14.20 5.92 -5.20
C VAL A 212 -14.35 4.55 -4.53
N PHE A 213 -15.56 3.99 -4.58
CA PHE A 213 -15.88 2.72 -3.90
C PHE A 213 -16.50 1.69 -4.84
N LYS A 214 -16.82 2.08 -6.08
CA LYS A 214 -17.40 1.20 -7.09
C LYS A 214 -16.37 0.87 -8.15
N LEU A 215 -16.48 -0.32 -8.72
CA LEU A 215 -15.58 -0.78 -9.79
C LEU A 215 -15.63 0.18 -10.99
N GLU A 216 -16.83 0.60 -11.38
CA GLU A 216 -17.03 1.49 -12.53
C GLU A 216 -16.31 2.83 -12.37
N ALA A 217 -16.31 3.38 -11.15
CA ALA A 217 -15.62 4.63 -10.87
C ALA A 217 -14.09 4.47 -10.87
N LEU A 218 -13.58 3.31 -10.46
CA LEU A 218 -12.16 2.97 -10.60
C LEU A 218 -11.78 2.78 -12.07
N GLU A 219 -12.64 2.15 -12.86
CA GLU A 219 -12.46 2.00 -14.31
C GLU A 219 -12.37 3.36 -15.02
N ASP A 220 -13.25 4.30 -14.66
CA ASP A 220 -13.30 5.64 -15.28
C ASP A 220 -12.00 6.44 -15.04
N ILE A 221 -11.25 6.11 -13.98
CA ILE A 221 -9.97 6.73 -13.66
C ILE A 221 -8.80 5.94 -14.28
N ILE A 222 -8.79 4.61 -14.09
CA ILE A 222 -7.65 3.77 -14.43
C ILE A 222 -7.53 3.53 -15.94
N LEU A 223 -8.66 3.28 -16.64
CA LEU A 223 -8.61 2.95 -18.06
C LEU A 223 -7.99 4.06 -18.92
N PRO A 224 -8.34 5.35 -18.73
CA PRO A 224 -7.66 6.44 -19.45
C PRO A 224 -6.15 6.51 -19.17
N MET A 225 -5.70 6.22 -17.94
CA MET A 225 -4.26 6.18 -17.60
C MET A 225 -3.53 5.07 -18.35
N LEU A 226 -4.25 4.01 -18.72
CA LEU A 226 -3.75 2.88 -19.52
C LEU A 226 -3.88 3.12 -21.04
N GLY A 227 -4.49 4.23 -21.48
CA GLY A 227 -4.84 4.46 -22.88
C GLY A 227 -5.97 3.57 -23.39
N GLU A 228 -6.76 2.98 -22.48
CA GLU A 228 -7.90 2.10 -22.79
C GLU A 228 -9.23 2.88 -22.75
N PRO A 229 -10.21 2.52 -23.62
CA PRO A 229 -11.51 3.19 -23.63
C PRO A 229 -12.34 2.84 -22.40
N ILE A 230 -13.09 3.83 -21.89
CA ILE A 230 -14.11 3.62 -20.87
C ILE A 230 -15.29 2.84 -21.48
N PRO A 231 -15.79 1.76 -20.84
CA PRO A 231 -16.94 1.02 -21.31
C PRO A 231 -18.21 1.89 -21.43
N ASP A 232 -18.96 1.73 -22.51
CA ASP A 232 -20.28 2.36 -22.64
C ASP A 232 -21.30 1.61 -21.76
N ARG A 233 -21.68 2.23 -20.65
CA ARG A 233 -22.64 1.69 -19.67
C ARG A 233 -24.08 2.19 -19.88
N SER A 234 -24.39 2.80 -21.05
CA SER A 234 -25.71 3.30 -21.33
C SER A 234 -26.79 2.19 -21.43
N LYS A 235 -26.33 0.98 -21.80
CA LYS A 235 -27.21 -0.19 -21.97
C LYS A 235 -27.52 -0.92 -20.66
N ASP A 236 -26.72 -0.73 -19.62
CA ASP A 236 -26.90 -1.44 -18.32
C ASP A 236 -28.06 -0.82 -17.51
N LYS A 237 -28.49 0.40 -17.87
CA LYS A 237 -29.62 1.10 -17.21
C LYS A 237 -30.99 0.68 -17.71
N GLU A 238 -31.09 0.13 -18.92
CA GLU A 238 -32.38 -0.28 -19.52
C GLU A 238 -32.91 -1.63 -18.99
N THR A 239 -32.08 -2.45 -18.33
CA THR A 239 -32.48 -3.77 -17.84
C THR A 239 -32.86 -3.80 -16.37
N SER A 240 -32.88 -2.65 -15.68
CA SER A 240 -33.16 -2.54 -14.23
C SER A 240 -34.49 -1.83 -13.89
N GLU A 241 -35.37 -1.59 -14.90
CA GLU A 241 -36.78 -1.21 -14.73
C GLU A 241 -37.66 -2.45 -15.03
#